data_9585f2f643b3e1406191d9eeeaaf7257
#
_entry.id   9585f2f643b3e1406191d9eeeaaf7257
#
_cell.length_a   1.000
_cell.length_b   1.000
_cell.length_c   1.000
_cell.angle_alpha   90.00
_cell.angle_beta   90.00
_cell.angle_gamma   90.00
#
_symmetry.space_group_name_H-M   'P 1'
#
loop_
_entity.id
_entity.type
_entity.pdbx_description
1 polymer ?
#
loop_
_entity_poly.entity_id
_entity_poly.type
_entity_poly.pdbx_seq_one_letter_code
_entity_poly.pdbx_strand_id
1 'polypeptide(L)'
;MSNKEWRVYTKAADFNGLAKEFNIDPVVARILVNRDIKESDIAGFVNPDFGKLHDPFLMKGMREAVDIIHRSISNGERIRAVGDYDIDGTSSCGILVRGLTNIGAYVDARVPHRIKDGYGINKSMIDIAKADGVSTIITCDNGIAAREAAVYAKECGVKLIITDHHEVPYEIVNGEKNYIFPDADVIIDPKQPGCEYPFKELCGAGVAWKLICALGVDEEILIQTLQLAAFATIGDIVSLQGENRILAKKGLELINKLKTVSEYYDSYSEYEEMDFVDDYESESYDIVKNAHKSAAILGLNALINVTGYTDKNIGAFEVGFILGPCINAAGRLDDAMNAVNLFLTDDYEEALVIASKINELNNTRKNMTLDAVNRAIRIISQEGLADNNVIVCYIPDCHEALAGLVAGRITAQYYKPTIILTDAMGDFEGQAKASARSIEGFNMHEALTSVSDLLLKFGGHKMAAGFSINISDIPEFTKRINEYPADLGIYKETVWIDVPMPPSYVSEKLINEINMLAPFGEGNKKPLFAFKGLKVVDSRVLGQKNNFLKLLLEMENGKRFVGVKFISAGDKIPQAGNVVSVTYFPEINIYDGNKSLQLRVEDFVSIS
;
A
#
# COMPACT_ATOMS: atom_id res chain seq x y z
N MET A 1 13.54 -28.97 2.41
CA MET A 1 13.62 -28.47 1.01
C MET A 1 12.79 -27.21 0.99
N SER A 2 13.22 -26.16 0.31
CA SER A 2 12.39 -24.97 0.10
C SER A 2 11.09 -25.45 -0.57
N ASN A 3 9.93 -25.04 -0.03
CA ASN A 3 8.63 -25.37 -0.62
C ASN A 3 8.29 -24.44 -1.80
N LYS A 4 9.35 -23.83 -2.39
CA LYS A 4 9.27 -22.83 -3.45
C LYS A 4 9.72 -23.41 -4.78
N GLU A 5 8.98 -23.10 -5.84
CA GLU A 5 9.33 -23.42 -7.21
C GLU A 5 9.92 -22.17 -7.89
N TRP A 6 11.17 -22.27 -8.38
CA TRP A 6 11.81 -21.16 -9.09
C TRP A 6 11.51 -21.24 -10.57
N ARG A 7 10.90 -20.20 -11.11
CA ARG A 7 10.60 -20.05 -12.54
C ARG A 7 11.28 -18.81 -13.10
N VAL A 8 11.76 -18.89 -14.32
CA VAL A 8 12.43 -17.79 -15.02
C VAL A 8 11.47 -17.23 -16.06
N TYR A 9 11.36 -15.90 -16.14
CA TYR A 9 10.68 -15.27 -17.25
C TYR A 9 11.41 -15.56 -18.57
N THR A 10 10.66 -15.97 -19.61
CA THR A 10 11.19 -16.41 -20.90
C THR A 10 10.74 -15.54 -22.08
N LYS A 11 10.34 -14.30 -21.83
CA LYS A 11 9.96 -13.37 -22.90
C LYS A 11 11.15 -13.07 -23.78
N ALA A 12 10.91 -13.05 -25.12
CA ALA A 12 11.93 -12.79 -26.12
C ALA A 12 11.77 -11.37 -26.68
N ALA A 13 12.88 -10.64 -26.80
CA ALA A 13 12.98 -9.34 -27.47
C ALA A 13 14.45 -9.08 -27.87
N ASP A 14 14.68 -8.05 -28.66
CA ASP A 14 16.03 -7.55 -28.90
C ASP A 14 16.49 -6.67 -27.73
N PHE A 15 16.91 -7.31 -26.65
CA PHE A 15 17.38 -6.62 -25.44
C PHE A 15 18.58 -5.70 -25.70
N ASN A 16 19.45 -6.04 -26.66
CA ASN A 16 20.60 -5.22 -27.01
C ASN A 16 20.20 -3.99 -27.82
N GLY A 17 19.22 -4.13 -28.73
CA GLY A 17 18.63 -3.02 -29.46
C GLY A 17 17.98 -2.02 -28.52
N LEU A 18 17.07 -2.50 -27.64
CA LEU A 18 16.42 -1.68 -26.62
C LEU A 18 17.42 -1.00 -25.67
N ALA A 19 18.45 -1.75 -25.23
CA ALA A 19 19.48 -1.21 -24.36
C ALA A 19 20.22 -0.02 -25.00
N LYS A 20 20.55 -0.15 -26.28
CA LYS A 20 21.21 0.91 -27.05
C LYS A 20 20.30 2.11 -27.29
N GLU A 21 19.04 1.87 -27.63
CA GLU A 21 18.05 2.92 -27.91
C GLU A 21 17.76 3.78 -26.69
N PHE A 22 17.52 3.14 -25.53
CA PHE A 22 17.17 3.82 -24.29
C PHE A 22 18.37 4.11 -23.36
N ASN A 23 19.61 3.83 -23.81
CA ASN A 23 20.85 4.03 -23.05
C ASN A 23 20.80 3.37 -21.64
N ILE A 24 20.36 2.10 -21.58
CA ILE A 24 20.25 1.27 -20.39
C ILE A 24 20.99 -0.05 -20.58
N ASP A 25 21.26 -0.77 -19.47
CA ASP A 25 21.86 -2.11 -19.55
C ASP A 25 20.86 -3.13 -20.17
N PRO A 26 21.31 -4.11 -20.97
CA PRO A 26 20.45 -5.18 -21.50
C PRO A 26 19.68 -5.96 -20.42
N VAL A 27 20.22 -6.05 -19.20
CA VAL A 27 19.53 -6.65 -18.05
C VAL A 27 18.30 -5.81 -17.67
N VAL A 28 18.43 -4.49 -17.66
CA VAL A 28 17.31 -3.56 -17.38
C VAL A 28 16.26 -3.65 -18.47
N ALA A 29 16.66 -3.66 -19.75
CA ALA A 29 15.75 -3.84 -20.88
C ALA A 29 14.95 -5.17 -20.73
N ARG A 30 15.62 -6.26 -20.34
CA ARG A 30 14.96 -7.56 -20.10
C ARG A 30 13.96 -7.50 -18.96
N ILE A 31 14.27 -6.82 -17.86
CA ILE A 31 13.34 -6.62 -16.74
C ILE A 31 12.07 -5.88 -17.21
N LEU A 32 12.21 -4.82 -17.99
CA LEU A 32 11.10 -4.04 -18.54
C LEU A 32 10.19 -4.88 -19.45
N VAL A 33 10.79 -5.65 -20.37
CA VAL A 33 10.05 -6.58 -21.24
C VAL A 33 9.33 -7.65 -20.44
N ASN A 34 9.97 -8.22 -19.41
CA ASN A 34 9.34 -9.22 -18.54
C ASN A 34 8.10 -8.68 -17.82
N ARG A 35 8.03 -7.36 -17.60
CA ARG A 35 6.91 -6.65 -16.94
C ARG A 35 5.85 -6.13 -17.92
N ASP A 36 5.90 -6.55 -19.19
CA ASP A 36 4.98 -6.09 -20.24
C ASP A 36 5.01 -4.57 -20.49
N ILE A 37 6.11 -3.90 -20.11
CA ILE A 37 6.30 -2.49 -20.46
C ILE A 37 6.56 -2.41 -21.96
N LYS A 38 5.65 -1.71 -22.68
CA LYS A 38 5.78 -1.51 -24.12
C LYS A 38 6.98 -0.62 -24.42
N GLU A 39 7.58 -0.83 -25.58
CA GLU A 39 8.73 -0.03 -26.05
C GLU A 39 8.45 1.47 -26.01
N SER A 40 7.25 1.89 -26.45
CA SER A 40 6.78 3.29 -26.39
C SER A 40 6.78 3.88 -24.97
N ASP A 41 6.68 3.03 -23.94
CA ASP A 41 6.47 3.44 -22.57
C ASP A 41 7.76 3.36 -21.73
N ILE A 42 8.83 2.75 -22.28
CA ILE A 42 10.11 2.54 -21.57
C ILE A 42 10.69 3.86 -21.03
N ALA A 43 10.78 4.88 -21.88
CA ALA A 43 11.32 6.19 -21.49
C ALA A 43 10.53 6.79 -20.33
N GLY A 44 9.19 6.80 -20.43
CA GLY A 44 8.31 7.29 -19.37
C GLY A 44 8.32 6.43 -18.11
N PHE A 45 8.55 5.12 -18.25
CA PHE A 45 8.67 4.23 -17.09
C PHE A 45 9.97 4.48 -16.30
N VAL A 46 11.09 4.65 -16.99
CA VAL A 46 12.40 4.93 -16.39
C VAL A 46 12.43 6.33 -15.77
N ASN A 47 11.95 7.33 -16.52
CA ASN A 47 11.88 8.72 -16.07
C ASN A 47 10.44 9.26 -16.20
N PRO A 48 9.58 9.02 -15.19
CA PRO A 48 8.20 9.49 -15.20
C PRO A 48 8.11 11.01 -15.31
N ASP A 49 7.35 11.46 -16.30
CA ASP A 49 7.07 12.86 -16.57
C ASP A 49 5.70 13.24 -15.99
N PHE A 50 5.67 14.29 -15.17
CA PHE A 50 4.45 14.80 -14.55
C PHE A 50 3.44 15.30 -15.59
N GLY A 51 3.92 15.84 -16.72
CA GLY A 51 3.09 16.25 -17.86
C GLY A 51 2.36 15.11 -18.58
N LYS A 52 2.61 13.85 -18.20
CA LYS A 52 1.90 12.67 -18.76
C LYS A 52 0.69 12.24 -17.93
N LEU A 53 0.37 12.97 -16.87
CA LEU A 53 -0.88 12.76 -16.13
C LEU A 53 -2.08 13.08 -17.02
N HIS A 54 -3.11 12.25 -16.93
CA HIS A 54 -4.34 12.46 -17.70
C HIS A 54 -5.16 13.63 -17.17
N ASP A 55 -5.90 14.28 -18.06
CA ASP A 55 -6.87 15.34 -17.71
C ASP A 55 -7.92 14.78 -16.73
N PRO A 56 -8.08 15.35 -15.53
CA PRO A 56 -9.06 14.91 -14.56
C PRO A 56 -10.50 14.99 -15.08
N PHE A 57 -10.80 15.88 -16.02
CA PHE A 57 -12.13 16.02 -16.61
C PHE A 57 -12.55 14.86 -17.53
N LEU A 58 -11.66 13.92 -17.81
CA LEU A 58 -12.01 12.64 -18.45
C LEU A 58 -12.70 11.66 -17.46
N MET A 59 -12.60 11.91 -16.14
CA MET A 59 -13.36 11.12 -15.17
C MET A 59 -14.84 11.51 -15.22
N LYS A 60 -15.68 10.50 -15.36
CA LYS A 60 -17.12 10.65 -15.33
C LYS A 60 -17.56 11.25 -13.97
N GLY A 61 -18.38 12.29 -14.02
CA GLY A 61 -18.85 13.01 -12.83
C GLY A 61 -17.95 14.18 -12.39
N MET A 62 -16.73 14.31 -12.93
CA MET A 62 -15.77 15.32 -12.46
C MET A 62 -16.29 16.75 -12.67
N ARG A 63 -16.88 17.07 -13.83
CA ARG A 63 -17.42 18.41 -14.12
C ARG A 63 -18.57 18.77 -13.19
N GLU A 64 -19.51 17.85 -13.01
CA GLU A 64 -20.66 18.00 -12.14
C GLU A 64 -20.24 18.21 -10.68
N ALA A 65 -19.23 17.47 -10.22
CA ALA A 65 -18.70 17.65 -8.87
C ALA A 65 -18.06 19.02 -8.69
N VAL A 66 -17.23 19.46 -9.63
CA VAL A 66 -16.61 20.80 -9.64
C VAL A 66 -17.68 21.88 -9.56
N ASP A 67 -18.76 21.77 -10.38
CA ASP A 67 -19.87 22.72 -10.39
C ASP A 67 -20.64 22.76 -9.06
N ILE A 68 -20.85 21.60 -8.41
CA ILE A 68 -21.52 21.54 -7.10
C ILE A 68 -20.62 22.18 -6.04
N ILE A 69 -19.33 21.87 -6.02
CA ILE A 69 -18.38 22.39 -5.03
C ILE A 69 -18.27 23.91 -5.16
N HIS A 70 -18.09 24.45 -6.36
CA HIS A 70 -18.01 25.89 -6.58
C HIS A 70 -19.32 26.62 -6.18
N ARG A 71 -20.48 26.02 -6.41
CA ARG A 71 -21.76 26.57 -5.93
C ARG A 71 -21.83 26.56 -4.40
N SER A 72 -21.42 25.47 -3.75
CA SER A 72 -21.39 25.40 -2.29
C SER A 72 -20.47 26.46 -1.69
N ILE A 73 -19.27 26.66 -2.28
CA ILE A 73 -18.33 27.72 -1.86
C ILE A 73 -18.96 29.10 -2.04
N SER A 74 -19.53 29.39 -3.22
CA SER A 74 -20.15 30.69 -3.53
C SER A 74 -21.32 31.02 -2.61
N ASN A 75 -22.03 30.02 -2.12
CA ASN A 75 -23.13 30.16 -1.17
C ASN A 75 -22.66 30.21 0.30
N GLY A 76 -21.36 30.05 0.59
CA GLY A 76 -20.86 29.96 1.96
C GLY A 76 -21.31 28.70 2.69
N GLU A 77 -21.66 27.63 1.97
CA GLU A 77 -22.12 26.36 2.51
C GLU A 77 -20.93 25.56 3.11
N ARG A 78 -21.18 24.87 4.23
CA ARG A 78 -20.18 24.01 4.86
C ARG A 78 -20.07 22.69 4.10
N ILE A 79 -18.83 22.29 3.79
CA ILE A 79 -18.48 21.04 3.12
C ILE A 79 -17.80 20.12 4.14
N ARG A 80 -18.02 18.80 4.06
CA ARG A 80 -17.33 17.80 4.87
C ARG A 80 -16.74 16.71 4.00
N ALA A 81 -15.43 16.50 4.11
CA ALA A 81 -14.75 15.31 3.57
C ALA A 81 -14.97 14.13 4.53
N VAL A 82 -15.40 12.97 3.98
CA VAL A 82 -15.62 11.75 4.75
C VAL A 82 -14.78 10.64 4.17
N GLY A 83 -13.62 10.35 4.81
CA GLY A 83 -12.70 9.29 4.41
C GLY A 83 -13.01 7.94 5.04
N ASP A 84 -12.22 6.90 4.69
CA ASP A 84 -12.10 5.70 5.52
C ASP A 84 -10.99 5.87 6.56
N TYR A 85 -10.86 4.92 7.48
CA TYR A 85 -9.97 4.98 8.66
C TYR A 85 -8.54 4.51 8.40
N ASP A 86 -8.16 4.19 7.17
CA ASP A 86 -6.81 3.75 6.82
C ASP A 86 -5.96 4.86 6.17
N ILE A 87 -4.79 4.47 5.67
CA ILE A 87 -3.83 5.40 5.07
C ILE A 87 -4.39 6.11 3.83
N ASP A 88 -5.22 5.43 3.01
CA ASP A 88 -5.79 6.02 1.80
C ASP A 88 -6.90 7.01 2.15
N GLY A 89 -7.87 6.60 2.96
CA GLY A 89 -8.97 7.48 3.38
C GLY A 89 -8.50 8.69 4.19
N THR A 90 -7.55 8.53 5.13
CA THR A 90 -7.01 9.65 5.92
C THR A 90 -6.16 10.61 5.09
N SER A 91 -5.35 10.11 4.15
CA SER A 91 -4.60 10.95 3.21
C SER A 91 -5.53 11.69 2.25
N SER A 92 -6.58 11.03 1.77
CA SER A 92 -7.64 11.63 0.94
C SER A 92 -8.33 12.80 1.63
N CYS A 93 -8.66 12.65 2.92
CA CYS A 93 -9.18 13.74 3.74
C CYS A 93 -8.21 14.91 3.81
N GLY A 94 -6.92 14.64 4.05
CA GLY A 94 -5.86 15.67 4.08
C GLY A 94 -5.77 16.43 2.76
N ILE A 95 -5.83 15.73 1.62
CA ILE A 95 -5.79 16.31 0.28
C ILE A 95 -7.02 17.21 0.05
N LEU A 96 -8.22 16.69 0.30
CA LEU A 96 -9.46 17.44 0.06
C LEU A 96 -9.57 18.69 0.96
N VAL A 97 -9.26 18.57 2.25
CA VAL A 97 -9.35 19.70 3.16
C VAL A 97 -8.36 20.79 2.77
N ARG A 98 -7.08 20.45 2.51
CA ARG A 98 -6.08 21.45 2.08
C ARG A 98 -6.46 22.09 0.74
N GLY A 99 -6.85 21.30 -0.26
CA GLY A 99 -7.23 21.80 -1.58
C GLY A 99 -8.49 22.69 -1.51
N LEU A 100 -9.54 22.26 -0.83
CA LEU A 100 -10.78 23.02 -0.72
C LEU A 100 -10.60 24.31 0.12
N THR A 101 -9.79 24.26 1.19
CA THR A 101 -9.47 25.46 2.00
C THR A 101 -8.74 26.51 1.14
N ASN A 102 -7.81 26.10 0.27
CA ASN A 102 -7.06 26.99 -0.62
C ASN A 102 -7.98 27.81 -1.53
N ILE A 103 -9.06 27.20 -2.03
CA ILE A 103 -10.04 27.88 -2.89
C ILE A 103 -11.19 28.53 -2.10
N GLY A 104 -11.04 28.69 -0.79
CA GLY A 104 -11.97 29.44 0.07
C GLY A 104 -13.18 28.65 0.56
N ALA A 105 -13.18 27.32 0.52
CA ALA A 105 -14.26 26.53 1.09
C ALA A 105 -14.24 26.53 2.62
N TYR A 106 -15.43 26.53 3.23
CA TYR A 106 -15.60 26.21 4.64
C TYR A 106 -15.72 24.69 4.78
N VAL A 107 -14.60 24.04 5.04
CA VAL A 107 -14.47 22.57 4.99
C VAL A 107 -13.87 21.98 6.26
N ASP A 108 -14.36 20.80 6.62
CA ASP A 108 -13.77 19.93 7.64
C ASP A 108 -13.70 18.48 7.16
N ALA A 109 -13.12 17.59 7.98
CA ALA A 109 -13.04 16.17 7.70
C ALA A 109 -13.59 15.31 8.84
N ARG A 110 -14.08 14.12 8.49
CA ARG A 110 -14.44 13.05 9.42
C ARG A 110 -14.05 11.70 8.83
N VAL A 111 -13.71 10.77 9.73
CA VAL A 111 -13.51 9.35 9.39
C VAL A 111 -14.32 8.49 10.36
N PRO A 112 -14.88 7.33 9.93
CA PRO A 112 -15.63 6.46 10.79
C PRO A 112 -14.73 5.77 11.82
N HIS A 113 -15.29 5.48 12.99
CA HIS A 113 -14.62 4.63 13.96
C HIS A 113 -14.80 3.15 13.57
N ARG A 114 -13.70 2.46 13.28
CA ARG A 114 -13.67 1.11 12.71
C ARG A 114 -14.61 0.09 13.37
N ILE A 115 -14.71 0.11 14.71
CA ILE A 115 -15.52 -0.86 15.47
C ILE A 115 -16.96 -0.40 15.64
N LYS A 116 -17.19 0.91 15.92
CA LYS A 116 -18.52 1.45 16.23
C LYS A 116 -19.33 1.74 14.97
N ASP A 117 -18.68 2.36 13.97
CA ASP A 117 -19.36 2.88 12.77
C ASP A 117 -19.21 1.92 11.58
N GLY A 118 -18.18 1.07 11.56
CA GLY A 118 -17.86 0.19 10.45
C GLY A 118 -17.06 0.89 9.36
N TYR A 119 -17.27 0.48 8.11
CA TYR A 119 -16.56 0.99 6.95
C TYR A 119 -17.36 2.09 6.25
N GLY A 120 -16.68 3.20 5.93
CA GLY A 120 -17.19 4.28 5.08
C GLY A 120 -18.37 5.06 5.66
N ILE A 121 -19.01 5.85 4.79
CA ILE A 121 -20.15 6.70 5.17
C ILE A 121 -21.37 5.89 5.60
N ASN A 122 -22.03 6.33 6.67
CA ASN A 122 -23.23 5.73 7.23
C ASN A 122 -24.23 6.78 7.73
N LYS A 123 -25.43 6.34 8.15
CA LYS A 123 -26.51 7.23 8.61
C LYS A 123 -26.10 8.11 9.79
N SER A 124 -25.37 7.56 10.76
CA SER A 124 -24.89 8.31 11.93
C SER A 124 -24.00 9.49 11.54
N MET A 125 -23.08 9.27 10.58
CA MET A 125 -22.21 10.34 10.09
C MET A 125 -22.98 11.43 9.35
N ILE A 126 -24.06 11.09 8.64
CA ILE A 126 -24.96 12.05 7.97
C ILE A 126 -25.75 12.86 9.01
N ASP A 127 -26.26 12.22 10.08
CA ASP A 127 -26.94 12.91 11.18
C ASP A 127 -26.02 13.93 11.85
N ILE A 128 -24.77 13.54 12.13
CA ILE A 128 -23.75 14.44 12.69
C ILE A 128 -23.47 15.59 11.72
N ALA A 129 -23.30 15.31 10.43
CA ALA A 129 -23.06 16.34 9.42
C ALA A 129 -24.20 17.35 9.36
N LYS A 130 -25.45 16.86 9.36
CA LYS A 130 -26.64 17.71 9.39
C LYS A 130 -26.73 18.57 10.66
N ALA A 131 -26.46 18.00 11.82
CA ALA A 131 -26.43 18.73 13.10
C ALA A 131 -25.36 19.82 13.12
N ASP A 132 -24.20 19.59 12.45
CA ASP A 132 -23.10 20.53 12.31
C ASP A 132 -23.33 21.58 11.20
N GLY A 133 -24.50 21.56 10.51
CA GLY A 133 -24.83 22.48 9.43
C GLY A 133 -24.09 22.23 8.11
N VAL A 134 -23.64 21.02 7.88
CA VAL A 134 -22.99 20.61 6.64
C VAL A 134 -24.04 20.45 5.54
N SER A 135 -23.84 21.09 4.40
CA SER A 135 -24.74 21.04 3.23
C SER A 135 -24.26 20.05 2.16
N THR A 136 -22.96 19.80 2.11
CA THR A 136 -22.35 18.94 1.10
C THR A 136 -21.33 18.00 1.77
N ILE A 137 -21.49 16.70 1.53
CA ILE A 137 -20.51 15.67 1.90
C ILE A 137 -19.77 15.24 0.64
N ILE A 138 -18.44 15.15 0.73
CA ILE A 138 -17.58 14.53 -0.28
C ILE A 138 -16.97 13.29 0.38
N THR A 139 -17.38 12.09 -0.04
CA THR A 139 -16.69 10.88 0.41
C THR A 139 -15.35 10.73 -0.32
N CYS A 140 -14.38 10.10 0.29
CA CYS A 140 -13.13 9.76 -0.34
C CYS A 140 -12.63 8.40 0.14
N ASP A 141 -12.25 7.54 -0.80
CA ASP A 141 -11.87 6.14 -0.56
C ASP A 141 -13.05 5.31 0.02
N ASN A 142 -14.26 5.75 -0.20
CA ASN A 142 -15.47 5.01 0.17
C ASN A 142 -16.69 5.61 -0.51
N GLY A 143 -17.80 4.88 -0.47
CA GLY A 143 -19.09 5.41 -0.87
C GLY A 143 -19.73 4.68 -2.04
N ILE A 144 -18.97 4.05 -2.95
CA ILE A 144 -19.54 3.40 -4.16
C ILE A 144 -20.52 2.26 -3.82
N ALA A 145 -20.40 1.65 -2.66
CA ALA A 145 -21.31 0.62 -2.16
C ALA A 145 -22.36 1.15 -1.15
N ALA A 146 -22.33 2.44 -0.78
CA ALA A 146 -23.10 3.01 0.34
C ALA A 146 -24.53 3.41 -0.04
N ARG A 147 -25.32 2.49 -0.60
CA ARG A 147 -26.69 2.76 -1.12
C ARG A 147 -27.63 3.36 -0.08
N GLU A 148 -27.68 2.76 1.11
CA GLU A 148 -28.59 3.24 2.17
C GLU A 148 -28.19 4.62 2.69
N ALA A 149 -26.90 4.89 2.79
CA ALA A 149 -26.41 6.19 3.21
C ALA A 149 -26.72 7.28 2.16
N ALA A 150 -26.59 6.95 0.86
CA ALA A 150 -26.92 7.90 -0.21
C ALA A 150 -28.39 8.29 -0.22
N VAL A 151 -29.30 7.31 -0.10
CA VAL A 151 -30.74 7.58 0.03
C VAL A 151 -31.01 8.45 1.26
N TYR A 152 -30.39 8.13 2.40
CA TYR A 152 -30.59 8.89 3.64
C TYR A 152 -30.02 10.30 3.57
N ALA A 153 -28.88 10.52 2.92
CA ALA A 153 -28.34 11.87 2.70
C ALA A 153 -29.33 12.75 1.93
N LYS A 154 -29.93 12.20 0.88
CA LYS A 154 -30.95 12.87 0.08
C LYS A 154 -32.21 13.20 0.89
N GLU A 155 -32.70 12.26 1.72
CA GLU A 155 -33.82 12.50 2.64
C GLU A 155 -33.50 13.61 3.65
N CYS A 156 -32.26 13.72 4.09
CA CYS A 156 -31.76 14.75 4.98
C CYS A 156 -31.51 16.10 4.30
N GLY A 157 -31.55 16.17 2.97
CA GLY A 157 -31.25 17.37 2.19
C GLY A 157 -29.75 17.71 2.15
N VAL A 158 -28.88 16.71 2.37
CA VAL A 158 -27.43 16.84 2.29
C VAL A 158 -26.99 16.35 0.91
N LYS A 159 -26.28 17.18 0.15
CA LYS A 159 -25.68 16.80 -1.13
C LYS A 159 -24.56 15.79 -0.89
N LEU A 160 -24.50 14.76 -1.71
CA LEU A 160 -23.50 13.70 -1.61
C LEU A 160 -22.70 13.57 -2.92
N ILE A 161 -21.43 13.90 -2.85
CA ILE A 161 -20.44 13.63 -3.91
C ILE A 161 -19.62 12.43 -3.47
N ILE A 162 -19.61 11.36 -4.24
CA ILE A 162 -18.78 10.18 -3.96
C ILE A 162 -17.51 10.28 -4.80
N THR A 163 -16.33 10.24 -4.11
CA THR A 163 -15.06 9.96 -4.78
C THR A 163 -14.53 8.64 -4.24
N ASP A 164 -14.37 7.66 -5.13
CA ASP A 164 -13.99 6.29 -4.75
C ASP A 164 -13.15 5.65 -5.87
N HIS A 165 -12.55 4.50 -5.57
CA HIS A 165 -11.75 3.71 -6.51
C HIS A 165 -12.06 2.21 -6.41
N HIS A 166 -12.98 1.82 -5.56
CA HIS A 166 -13.38 0.43 -5.39
C HIS A 166 -14.21 -0.08 -6.56
N GLU A 167 -14.31 -1.41 -6.69
CA GLU A 167 -15.14 -2.03 -7.72
C GLU A 167 -16.62 -1.67 -7.51
N VAL A 168 -17.28 -1.22 -8.59
CA VAL A 168 -18.71 -0.93 -8.56
C VAL A 168 -19.47 -2.23 -8.31
N PRO A 169 -20.31 -2.33 -7.27
CA PRO A 169 -21.14 -3.50 -7.02
C PRO A 169 -22.04 -3.84 -8.20
N TYR A 170 -22.21 -5.12 -8.48
CA TYR A 170 -23.07 -5.59 -9.55
C TYR A 170 -23.77 -6.91 -9.21
N GLU A 171 -24.86 -7.17 -9.89
CA GLU A 171 -25.56 -8.47 -9.92
C GLU A 171 -25.49 -9.05 -11.32
N ILE A 172 -25.50 -10.38 -11.41
CA ILE A 172 -25.60 -11.06 -12.71
C ILE A 172 -27.08 -11.28 -13.02
N VAL A 173 -27.59 -10.59 -14.02
CA VAL A 173 -28.98 -10.72 -14.50
C VAL A 173 -28.90 -11.19 -15.95
N ASN A 174 -29.49 -12.34 -16.25
CA ASN A 174 -29.47 -12.97 -17.59
C ASN A 174 -28.06 -13.14 -18.19
N GLY A 175 -27.04 -13.34 -17.34
CA GLY A 175 -25.64 -13.52 -17.79
C GLY A 175 -24.87 -12.20 -18.00
N GLU A 176 -25.49 -11.06 -17.78
CA GLU A 176 -24.86 -9.74 -17.90
C GLU A 176 -24.71 -9.07 -16.53
N LYS A 177 -23.69 -8.22 -16.39
CA LYS A 177 -23.46 -7.41 -15.19
C LYS A 177 -24.46 -6.26 -15.14
N ASN A 178 -25.31 -6.25 -14.15
CA ASN A 178 -26.17 -5.12 -13.79
C ASN A 178 -25.53 -4.38 -12.62
N TYR A 179 -24.93 -3.22 -12.90
CA TYR A 179 -24.23 -2.42 -11.90
C TYR A 179 -25.18 -1.69 -10.97
N ILE A 180 -24.83 -1.63 -9.69
CA ILE A 180 -25.67 -1.10 -8.64
C ILE A 180 -25.01 0.14 -8.05
N PHE A 181 -25.57 1.31 -8.33
CA PHE A 181 -25.05 2.59 -7.86
C PHE A 181 -25.81 3.11 -6.63
N PRO A 182 -25.12 3.84 -5.72
CA PRO A 182 -25.79 4.66 -4.71
C PRO A 182 -26.50 5.86 -5.37
N ASP A 183 -27.61 6.32 -4.78
CA ASP A 183 -28.38 7.50 -5.24
C ASP A 183 -27.72 8.80 -4.74
N ALA A 184 -26.47 9.03 -5.15
CA ALA A 184 -25.69 10.22 -4.86
C ALA A 184 -25.91 11.31 -5.91
N ASP A 185 -25.64 12.58 -5.58
CA ASP A 185 -25.72 13.68 -6.54
C ASP A 185 -24.68 13.51 -7.66
N VAL A 186 -23.48 13.05 -7.32
CA VAL A 186 -22.39 12.77 -8.29
C VAL A 186 -21.53 11.63 -7.78
N ILE A 187 -21.00 10.83 -8.72
CA ILE A 187 -20.02 9.76 -8.46
C ILE A 187 -18.80 9.99 -9.35
N ILE A 188 -17.62 10.09 -8.73
CA ILE A 188 -16.32 10.11 -9.37
C ILE A 188 -15.60 8.81 -8.99
N ASP A 189 -15.54 7.89 -9.92
CA ASP A 189 -14.82 6.62 -9.78
C ASP A 189 -14.30 6.21 -11.15
N PRO A 190 -12.99 6.02 -11.33
CA PRO A 190 -12.43 5.66 -12.63
C PRO A 190 -12.94 4.29 -13.13
N LYS A 191 -13.38 3.39 -12.23
CA LYS A 191 -13.87 2.05 -12.56
C LYS A 191 -15.35 2.00 -12.93
N GLN A 192 -16.09 3.09 -12.76
CA GLN A 192 -17.51 3.07 -13.11
C GLN A 192 -17.73 2.85 -14.62
N PRO A 193 -18.75 2.09 -15.02
CA PRO A 193 -19.11 1.87 -16.42
C PRO A 193 -19.30 3.17 -17.19
N GLY A 194 -18.72 3.21 -18.40
CA GLY A 194 -18.78 4.39 -19.27
C GLY A 194 -17.89 5.56 -18.85
N CYS A 195 -16.99 5.38 -17.89
CA CYS A 195 -15.94 6.35 -17.57
C CYS A 195 -14.83 6.29 -18.63
N GLU A 196 -14.52 7.42 -19.25
CA GLU A 196 -13.51 7.53 -20.31
C GLU A 196 -12.09 7.75 -19.78
N TYR A 197 -11.93 7.91 -18.45
CA TYR A 197 -10.61 8.10 -17.85
C TYR A 197 -9.70 6.91 -18.15
N PRO A 198 -8.53 7.13 -18.78
CA PRO A 198 -7.74 6.02 -19.32
C PRO A 198 -7.13 5.09 -18.26
N PHE A 199 -6.85 5.60 -17.06
CA PHE A 199 -6.20 4.86 -15.99
C PHE A 199 -7.19 4.52 -14.87
N LYS A 200 -7.42 3.22 -14.62
CA LYS A 200 -8.46 2.73 -13.69
C LYS A 200 -7.95 2.42 -12.28
N GLU A 201 -6.65 2.40 -12.07
CA GLU A 201 -6.01 1.86 -10.88
C GLU A 201 -5.54 2.95 -9.88
N LEU A 202 -6.08 4.16 -9.95
CA LEU A 202 -5.83 5.17 -8.91
C LEU A 202 -6.37 4.66 -7.57
N CYS A 203 -5.69 4.96 -6.46
CA CYS A 203 -6.25 4.85 -5.12
C CYS A 203 -7.18 6.04 -4.80
N GLY A 204 -7.91 5.99 -3.69
CA GLY A 204 -8.82 7.06 -3.28
C GLY A 204 -8.16 8.42 -3.18
N ALA A 205 -6.95 8.49 -2.61
CA ALA A 205 -6.14 9.72 -2.56
C ALA A 205 -5.70 10.22 -3.94
N GLY A 206 -5.46 9.31 -4.88
CA GLY A 206 -5.20 9.67 -6.28
C GLY A 206 -6.42 10.33 -6.93
N VAL A 207 -7.62 9.78 -6.69
CA VAL A 207 -8.89 10.37 -7.16
C VAL A 207 -9.15 11.72 -6.49
N ALA A 208 -8.97 11.83 -5.18
CA ALA A 208 -9.10 13.08 -4.43
C ALA A 208 -8.12 14.16 -4.94
N TRP A 209 -6.88 13.77 -5.23
CA TRP A 209 -5.88 14.67 -5.79
C TRP A 209 -6.27 15.15 -7.20
N LYS A 210 -6.82 14.28 -8.04
CA LYS A 210 -7.37 14.67 -9.35
C LYS A 210 -8.55 15.64 -9.23
N LEU A 211 -9.40 15.48 -8.21
CA LEU A 211 -10.50 16.41 -7.97
C LEU A 211 -9.99 17.82 -7.62
N ILE A 212 -8.97 17.94 -6.74
CA ILE A 212 -8.41 19.26 -6.43
C ILE A 212 -7.65 19.87 -7.62
N CYS A 213 -7.03 19.06 -8.49
CA CYS A 213 -6.50 19.54 -9.77
C CYS A 213 -7.61 20.13 -10.65
N ALA A 214 -8.76 19.46 -10.77
CA ALA A 214 -9.91 19.92 -11.54
C ALA A 214 -10.54 21.20 -10.96
N LEU A 215 -10.46 21.40 -9.66
CA LEU A 215 -10.94 22.60 -8.96
C LEU A 215 -10.01 23.81 -9.15
N GLY A 216 -8.82 23.64 -9.71
CA GLY A 216 -7.88 24.73 -10.00
C GLY A 216 -7.24 25.31 -8.74
N VAL A 217 -6.88 24.48 -7.77
CA VAL A 217 -6.13 24.93 -6.57
C VAL A 217 -4.72 25.37 -6.96
N ASP A 218 -4.09 26.19 -6.13
CA ASP A 218 -2.75 26.68 -6.35
C ASP A 218 -1.71 25.57 -6.48
N GLU A 219 -0.72 25.77 -7.31
CA GLU A 219 0.35 24.81 -7.59
C GLU A 219 1.09 24.35 -6.32
N GLU A 220 1.34 25.26 -5.39
CA GLU A 220 1.99 24.95 -4.12
C GLU A 220 1.19 23.89 -3.32
N ILE A 221 -0.12 24.00 -3.30
CA ILE A 221 -1.00 23.03 -2.64
C ILE A 221 -1.04 21.70 -3.41
N LEU A 222 -0.98 21.73 -4.74
CA LEU A 222 -0.85 20.50 -5.54
C LEU A 222 0.47 19.78 -5.25
N ILE A 223 1.58 20.51 -5.11
CA ILE A 223 2.89 19.96 -4.73
C ILE A 223 2.84 19.39 -3.30
N GLN A 224 2.26 20.15 -2.37
CA GLN A 224 2.11 19.72 -0.98
C GLN A 224 1.30 18.43 -0.88
N THR A 225 0.13 18.38 -1.49
CA THR A 225 -0.79 17.26 -1.42
C THR A 225 -0.35 16.06 -2.26
N LEU A 226 0.53 16.24 -3.25
CA LEU A 226 1.14 15.14 -4.01
C LEU A 226 1.94 14.21 -3.10
N GLN A 227 2.54 14.72 -2.01
CA GLN A 227 3.21 13.88 -1.02
C GLN A 227 2.23 12.89 -0.36
N LEU A 228 1.03 13.35 -0.02
CA LEU A 228 -0.03 12.50 0.55
C LEU A 228 -0.58 11.52 -0.50
N ALA A 229 -0.78 11.96 -1.74
CA ALA A 229 -1.24 11.08 -2.82
C ALA A 229 -0.23 9.95 -3.09
N ALA A 230 1.08 10.24 -3.09
CA ALA A 230 2.13 9.24 -3.22
C ALA A 230 2.18 8.30 -2.01
N PHE A 231 2.05 8.85 -0.81
CA PHE A 231 2.06 8.12 0.45
C PHE A 231 0.91 7.09 0.49
N ALA A 232 -0.28 7.51 0.11
CA ALA A 232 -1.45 6.66 0.01
C ALA A 232 -1.34 5.64 -1.12
N THR A 233 -0.94 6.04 -2.33
CA THR A 233 -0.77 5.14 -3.49
C THR A 233 0.12 3.93 -3.15
N ILE A 234 1.20 4.17 -2.38
CA ILE A 234 2.10 3.09 -1.93
C ILE A 234 1.46 2.31 -0.77
N GLY A 235 0.81 2.99 0.15
CA GLY A 235 0.25 2.41 1.37
C GLY A 235 -0.97 1.54 1.16
N ASP A 236 -1.80 1.86 0.16
CA ASP A 236 -2.96 1.09 -0.27
C ASP A 236 -2.60 -0.09 -1.18
N ILE A 237 -1.31 -0.22 -1.54
CA ILE A 237 -0.78 -1.35 -2.31
C ILE A 237 -1.41 -1.45 -3.72
N VAL A 238 -1.82 -0.34 -4.31
CA VAL A 238 -2.25 -0.31 -5.71
C VAL A 238 -1.06 -0.45 -6.68
N SER A 239 -1.35 -0.84 -7.92
CA SER A 239 -0.30 -1.06 -8.93
C SER A 239 0.53 0.20 -9.18
N LEU A 240 1.87 0.11 -9.01
CA LEU A 240 2.83 1.20 -9.27
C LEU A 240 3.20 1.28 -10.76
N GLN A 241 2.18 1.29 -11.62
CA GLN A 241 2.28 1.50 -13.06
C GLN A 241 1.49 2.74 -13.48
N GLY A 242 1.62 3.16 -14.73
CA GLY A 242 0.89 4.30 -15.28
C GLY A 242 0.99 5.56 -14.41
N GLU A 243 -0.14 6.20 -14.12
CA GLU A 243 -0.17 7.42 -13.29
C GLU A 243 0.25 7.17 -11.84
N ASN A 244 -0.08 6.03 -11.26
CA ASN A 244 0.36 5.69 -9.89
C ASN A 244 1.89 5.69 -9.77
N ARG A 245 2.60 5.28 -10.84
CA ARG A 245 4.05 5.37 -10.87
C ARG A 245 4.54 6.81 -10.87
N ILE A 246 3.90 7.69 -11.64
CA ILE A 246 4.24 9.11 -11.68
C ILE A 246 4.02 9.74 -10.29
N LEU A 247 2.82 9.56 -9.72
CA LEU A 247 2.47 10.07 -8.40
C LEU A 247 3.43 9.56 -7.33
N ALA A 248 3.65 8.24 -7.26
CA ALA A 248 4.50 7.62 -6.25
C ALA A 248 5.97 8.07 -6.37
N LYS A 249 6.54 8.10 -7.60
CA LYS A 249 7.94 8.50 -7.78
C LYS A 249 8.16 9.97 -7.47
N LYS A 250 7.33 10.86 -8.05
CA LYS A 250 7.46 12.31 -7.85
C LYS A 250 7.14 12.72 -6.40
N GLY A 251 6.13 12.12 -5.79
CA GLY A 251 5.83 12.39 -4.39
C GLY A 251 6.91 11.88 -3.43
N LEU A 252 7.53 10.72 -3.69
CA LEU A 252 8.69 10.25 -2.88
C LEU A 252 9.91 11.17 -3.05
N GLU A 253 10.16 11.69 -4.25
CA GLU A 253 11.21 12.68 -4.50
C GLU A 253 10.95 13.95 -3.68
N LEU A 254 9.70 14.45 -3.63
CA LEU A 254 9.28 15.59 -2.81
C LEU A 254 9.43 15.29 -1.31
N ILE A 255 8.94 14.15 -0.82
CA ILE A 255 9.09 13.75 0.58
C ILE A 255 10.57 13.77 0.98
N ASN A 256 11.46 13.20 0.17
CA ASN A 256 12.89 13.16 0.48
C ASN A 256 13.55 14.55 0.42
N LYS A 257 13.09 15.44 -0.46
CA LYS A 257 13.55 16.81 -0.55
C LYS A 257 13.11 17.65 0.65
N LEU A 258 11.88 17.44 1.15
CA LEU A 258 11.21 18.31 2.10
C LEU A 258 11.22 17.81 3.56
N LYS A 259 11.65 16.57 3.82
CA LYS A 259 11.57 15.92 5.15
C LYS A 259 12.42 16.55 6.25
N THR A 260 13.39 17.39 5.92
CA THR A 260 14.31 18.04 6.88
C THR A 260 13.95 19.50 7.17
N VAL A 261 12.82 19.98 6.68
CA VAL A 261 12.41 21.40 6.85
C VAL A 261 12.15 21.79 8.31
N SER A 262 11.93 20.80 9.20
CA SER A 262 11.71 21.01 10.64
C SER A 262 12.84 21.75 11.38
N GLU A 263 14.08 21.69 10.88
CA GLU A 263 15.24 22.31 11.54
C GLU A 263 15.34 23.85 11.34
N TYR A 264 14.45 24.43 10.52
CA TYR A 264 14.57 25.84 10.08
C TYR A 264 13.50 26.78 10.62
N TYR A 265 12.54 26.32 11.43
CA TYR A 265 11.51 27.19 12.00
C TYR A 265 12.02 28.11 13.10
N ASP A 266 13.21 27.87 13.67
CA ASP A 266 13.83 28.71 14.70
C ASP A 266 14.62 29.94 14.18
N SER A 267 14.72 30.14 12.86
CA SER A 267 15.39 31.31 12.29
C SER A 267 14.50 32.08 11.31
N TYR A 268 13.53 32.81 11.83
CA TYR A 268 12.92 33.93 11.10
C TYR A 268 13.93 35.07 10.98
N SER A 269 14.83 34.98 10.01
CA SER A 269 15.48 36.14 9.39
C SER A 269 16.34 35.69 8.22
N GLU A 270 15.85 35.93 7.06
CA GLU A 270 16.52 36.32 5.83
C GLU A 270 15.75 35.80 4.62
N TYR A 271 14.90 36.69 4.11
CA TYR A 271 14.44 36.58 2.71
C TYR A 271 15.66 36.84 1.84
N GLU A 272 16.29 35.81 1.30
CA GLU A 272 17.06 35.94 0.08
C GLU A 272 16.09 35.91 -1.11
N GLU A 273 15.82 37.10 -1.65
CA GLU A 273 15.31 37.28 -2.99
C GLU A 273 16.32 36.62 -3.96
N MET A 274 15.99 35.45 -4.46
CA MET A 274 16.72 34.90 -5.61
C MET A 274 16.18 35.57 -6.87
N ASP A 275 17.02 36.38 -7.48
CA ASP A 275 16.80 36.96 -8.81
C ASP A 275 16.40 35.88 -9.80
N PHE A 276 15.22 36.04 -10.41
CA PHE A 276 14.78 35.27 -11.55
C PHE A 276 15.65 35.65 -12.76
N VAL A 277 16.51 34.75 -13.20
CA VAL A 277 17.09 34.80 -14.53
C VAL A 277 16.16 34.01 -15.46
N ASP A 278 15.44 34.77 -16.29
CA ASP A 278 14.67 34.24 -17.42
C ASP A 278 15.63 33.68 -18.48
N ASP A 279 15.88 32.38 -18.44
CA ASP A 279 16.39 31.65 -19.61
C ASP A 279 15.31 30.70 -20.12
N TYR A 280 14.59 31.19 -21.12
CA TYR A 280 13.64 30.41 -21.92
C TYR A 280 14.39 29.46 -22.86
N GLU A 281 14.81 28.30 -22.34
CA GLU A 281 15.01 27.08 -23.13
C GLU A 281 14.13 25.99 -22.56
N SER A 282 13.42 25.28 -23.43
CA SER A 282 12.39 24.28 -23.14
C SER A 282 12.91 23.10 -22.31
N GLU A 283 13.19 23.33 -21.04
CA GLU A 283 13.33 22.26 -20.05
C GLU A 283 11.94 21.81 -19.60
N SER A 284 11.69 20.52 -19.65
CA SER A 284 10.47 19.92 -19.09
C SER A 284 10.26 20.41 -17.65
N TYR A 285 9.07 20.95 -17.37
CA TYR A 285 8.70 21.46 -16.05
C TYR A 285 8.95 20.41 -14.97
N ASP A 286 9.90 20.64 -14.08
CA ASP A 286 10.26 19.73 -13.00
C ASP A 286 9.69 20.22 -11.65
N ILE A 287 8.50 19.69 -11.31
CA ILE A 287 7.78 20.00 -10.08
C ILE A 287 8.62 19.81 -8.81
N VAL A 288 9.58 18.85 -8.83
CA VAL A 288 10.43 18.58 -7.67
C VAL A 288 11.50 19.65 -7.51
N LYS A 289 12.09 20.11 -8.60
CA LYS A 289 13.09 21.20 -8.55
C LYS A 289 12.48 22.50 -8.03
N ASN A 290 11.25 22.80 -8.44
CA ASN A 290 10.55 24.04 -8.14
C ASN A 290 9.85 24.05 -6.77
N ALA A 291 9.77 22.91 -6.06
CA ALA A 291 9.11 22.83 -4.78
C ALA A 291 9.82 23.65 -3.69
N HIS A 292 9.10 24.60 -3.10
CA HIS A 292 9.55 25.40 -1.96
C HIS A 292 9.41 24.64 -0.63
N LYS A 293 10.13 25.07 0.42
CA LYS A 293 10.06 24.45 1.75
C LYS A 293 8.66 24.56 2.39
N SER A 294 7.91 25.62 2.07
CA SER A 294 6.52 25.82 2.49
C SER A 294 5.57 24.71 2.04
N ALA A 295 5.91 23.99 0.97
CA ALA A 295 5.13 22.85 0.50
C ALA A 295 5.34 21.56 1.32
N ALA A 296 6.08 21.57 2.41
CA ALA A 296 6.25 20.40 3.27
C ALA A 296 4.95 20.06 4.01
N ILE A 297 4.66 18.77 4.15
CA ILE A 297 3.64 18.26 5.08
C ILE A 297 4.32 18.03 6.44
N LEU A 298 4.17 18.96 7.37
CA LEU A 298 4.87 18.92 8.67
C LEU A 298 4.56 17.66 9.47
N GLY A 299 3.32 17.18 9.41
CA GLY A 299 2.94 15.92 10.06
C GLY A 299 3.65 14.70 9.48
N LEU A 300 3.89 14.66 8.17
CA LEU A 300 4.66 13.59 7.55
C LEU A 300 6.14 13.65 7.97
N ASN A 301 6.71 14.87 8.04
CA ASN A 301 8.07 15.08 8.53
C ASN A 301 8.21 14.66 10.00
N ALA A 302 7.27 15.02 10.85
CA ALA A 302 7.23 14.59 12.25
C ALA A 302 7.16 13.06 12.37
N LEU A 303 6.35 12.39 11.55
CA LEU A 303 6.25 10.93 11.53
C LEU A 303 7.58 10.28 11.10
N ILE A 304 8.25 10.82 10.08
CA ILE A 304 9.57 10.38 9.63
C ILE A 304 10.60 10.53 10.76
N ASN A 305 10.55 11.65 11.48
CA ASN A 305 11.45 11.93 12.61
C ASN A 305 11.25 10.93 13.76
N VAL A 306 10.04 10.80 14.30
CA VAL A 306 9.77 9.91 15.45
C VAL A 306 10.00 8.44 15.15
N THR A 307 9.98 8.05 13.87
CA THR A 307 10.31 6.69 13.44
C THR A 307 11.80 6.46 13.18
N GLY A 308 12.65 7.51 13.25
CA GLY A 308 14.10 7.45 13.09
C GLY A 308 14.57 7.30 11.63
N TYR A 309 13.85 7.91 10.70
CA TYR A 309 14.15 7.84 9.27
C TYR A 309 14.54 9.19 8.64
N THR A 310 14.77 10.23 9.43
CA THR A 310 15.14 11.58 8.94
C THR A 310 16.36 11.55 8.01
N ASP A 311 17.44 10.84 8.41
CA ASP A 311 18.68 10.76 7.65
C ASP A 311 18.69 9.67 6.57
N LYS A 312 17.57 8.95 6.40
CA LYS A 312 17.47 7.82 5.46
C LYS A 312 16.60 8.20 4.27
N ASN A 313 16.90 7.60 3.13
CA ASN A 313 16.03 7.73 1.96
C ASN A 313 14.67 7.03 2.22
N ILE A 314 13.58 7.74 1.98
CA ILE A 314 12.22 7.22 2.05
C ILE A 314 11.86 6.66 0.69
N GLY A 315 11.65 5.34 0.62
CA GLY A 315 11.17 4.62 -0.55
C GLY A 315 9.84 3.93 -0.28
N ALA A 316 9.39 3.13 -1.22
CA ALA A 316 8.14 2.39 -1.06
C ALA A 316 8.16 1.41 0.13
N PHE A 317 9.34 0.87 0.49
CA PHE A 317 9.47 0.01 1.66
C PHE A 317 9.21 0.77 2.97
N GLU A 318 9.80 1.95 3.12
CA GLU A 318 9.62 2.78 4.32
C GLU A 318 8.16 3.22 4.44
N VAL A 319 7.52 3.60 3.34
CA VAL A 319 6.08 3.92 3.34
C VAL A 319 5.26 2.67 3.71
N GLY A 320 5.42 1.55 3.02
CA GLY A 320 4.57 0.38 3.19
C GLY A 320 4.77 -0.37 4.51
N PHE A 321 5.98 -0.35 5.09
CA PHE A 321 6.31 -1.18 6.26
C PHE A 321 6.67 -0.42 7.54
N ILE A 322 6.95 0.88 7.45
CA ILE A 322 7.32 1.72 8.61
C ILE A 322 6.28 2.79 8.87
N LEU A 323 6.08 3.71 7.92
CA LEU A 323 5.26 4.91 8.10
C LEU A 323 3.76 4.62 7.97
N GLY A 324 3.33 3.95 6.90
CA GLY A 324 1.93 3.60 6.66
C GLY A 324 1.31 2.73 7.76
N PRO A 325 2.01 1.70 8.28
CA PRO A 325 1.55 0.96 9.45
C PRO A 325 1.33 1.80 10.71
N CYS A 326 2.00 2.96 10.86
CA CYS A 326 1.73 3.89 11.95
C CYS A 326 0.35 4.54 11.76
N ILE A 327 0.07 5.09 10.58
CA ILE A 327 -1.23 5.67 10.24
C ILE A 327 -2.35 4.64 10.43
N ASN A 328 -2.21 3.45 9.86
CA ASN A 328 -3.18 2.37 9.98
C ASN A 328 -3.39 1.89 11.43
N ALA A 329 -2.41 2.10 12.34
CA ALA A 329 -2.54 1.72 13.75
C ALA A 329 -3.49 2.66 14.50
N ALA A 330 -3.54 3.95 14.16
CA ALA A 330 -4.49 4.90 14.72
C ALA A 330 -5.93 4.41 14.48
N GLY A 331 -6.29 4.08 13.24
CA GLY A 331 -7.62 3.57 12.89
C GLY A 331 -7.95 2.16 13.43
N ARG A 332 -6.95 1.40 13.92
CA ARG A 332 -7.17 0.07 14.51
C ARG A 332 -7.35 0.09 16.03
N LEU A 333 -6.62 0.93 16.73
CA LEU A 333 -6.52 0.90 18.20
C LEU A 333 -7.02 2.18 18.88
N ASP A 334 -7.24 3.25 18.11
CA ASP A 334 -7.68 4.55 18.62
C ASP A 334 -8.57 5.24 17.56
N ASP A 335 -8.53 6.55 17.47
CA ASP A 335 -9.28 7.36 16.52
C ASP A 335 -8.41 7.69 15.28
N ALA A 336 -8.89 7.32 14.09
CA ALA A 336 -8.23 7.62 12.82
C ALA A 336 -8.16 9.13 12.53
N MET A 337 -8.98 9.97 13.19
CA MET A 337 -8.85 11.43 13.11
C MET A 337 -7.47 11.94 13.56
N ASN A 338 -6.73 11.21 14.40
CA ASN A 338 -5.35 11.56 14.71
C ASN A 338 -4.45 11.58 13.46
N ALA A 339 -4.68 10.67 12.50
CA ALA A 339 -3.92 10.66 11.24
C ALA A 339 -4.33 11.83 10.33
N VAL A 340 -5.63 12.15 10.25
CA VAL A 340 -6.12 13.32 9.50
C VAL A 340 -5.54 14.61 10.09
N ASN A 341 -5.62 14.77 11.42
CA ASN A 341 -5.07 15.95 12.11
C ASN A 341 -3.55 16.08 11.90
N LEU A 342 -2.82 14.95 11.89
CA LEU A 342 -1.39 14.93 11.58
C LEU A 342 -1.10 15.53 10.19
N PHE A 343 -1.92 15.21 9.20
CA PHE A 343 -1.74 15.72 7.82
C PHE A 343 -2.25 17.16 7.63
N LEU A 344 -3.06 17.67 8.55
CA LEU A 344 -3.66 19.01 8.47
C LEU A 344 -2.95 20.06 9.30
N THR A 345 -2.23 19.68 10.36
CA THR A 345 -1.56 20.66 11.21
C THR A 345 -0.41 21.35 10.47
N ASP A 346 -0.29 22.66 10.68
CA ASP A 346 0.81 23.50 10.20
C ASP A 346 1.74 23.92 11.37
N ASP A 347 1.57 23.30 12.54
CA ASP A 347 2.43 23.43 13.71
C ASP A 347 3.27 22.15 13.89
N TYR A 348 4.59 22.27 13.81
CA TYR A 348 5.50 21.12 13.90
C TYR A 348 5.56 20.50 15.31
N GLU A 349 5.41 21.28 16.35
CA GLU A 349 5.39 20.78 17.74
C GLU A 349 4.11 19.97 17.98
N GLU A 350 2.97 20.46 17.51
CA GLU A 350 1.72 19.69 17.51
C GLU A 350 1.86 18.40 16.69
N ALA A 351 2.46 18.49 15.50
CA ALA A 351 2.73 17.35 14.64
C ALA A 351 3.59 16.27 15.35
N LEU A 352 4.63 16.68 16.09
CA LEU A 352 5.48 15.77 16.87
C LEU A 352 4.70 15.04 17.97
N VAL A 353 3.81 15.73 18.66
CA VAL A 353 2.95 15.11 19.69
C VAL A 353 2.04 14.06 19.07
N ILE A 354 1.34 14.39 17.98
CA ILE A 354 0.44 13.46 17.29
C ILE A 354 1.23 12.28 16.70
N ALA A 355 2.35 12.53 16.02
CA ALA A 355 3.19 11.50 15.42
C ALA A 355 3.76 10.53 16.47
N SER A 356 4.18 11.05 17.64
CA SER A 356 4.67 10.24 18.75
C SER A 356 3.58 9.29 19.27
N LYS A 357 2.35 9.80 19.46
CA LYS A 357 1.19 9.00 19.85
C LYS A 357 0.90 7.88 18.84
N ILE A 358 0.87 8.22 17.54
CA ILE A 358 0.62 7.27 16.45
C ILE A 358 1.72 6.18 16.41
N ASN A 359 2.98 6.55 16.58
CA ASN A 359 4.09 5.59 16.62
C ASN A 359 3.99 4.65 17.84
N GLU A 360 3.58 5.14 19.00
CA GLU A 360 3.33 4.33 20.19
C GLU A 360 2.19 3.32 19.96
N LEU A 361 1.07 3.76 19.37
CA LEU A 361 -0.03 2.88 18.96
C LEU A 361 0.45 1.79 18.00
N ASN A 362 1.30 2.12 17.03
CA ASN A 362 1.89 1.14 16.13
C ASN A 362 2.78 0.12 16.84
N ASN A 363 3.56 0.54 17.83
CA ASN A 363 4.38 -0.37 18.64
C ASN A 363 3.49 -1.30 19.48
N THR A 364 2.43 -0.79 20.08
CA THR A 364 1.41 -1.57 20.80
C THR A 364 0.76 -2.59 19.86
N ARG A 365 0.31 -2.16 18.67
CA ARG A 365 -0.25 -3.04 17.63
C ARG A 365 0.74 -4.16 17.24
N LYS A 366 2.04 -3.83 17.05
CA LYS A 366 3.08 -4.83 16.71
C LYS A 366 3.19 -5.90 17.79
N ASN A 367 3.21 -5.51 19.07
CA ASN A 367 3.32 -6.43 20.20
C ASN A 367 2.07 -7.31 20.32
N MET A 368 0.88 -6.72 20.29
CA MET A 368 -0.39 -7.46 20.31
C MET A 368 -0.50 -8.45 19.15
N THR A 369 -0.10 -8.03 17.94
CA THR A 369 -0.09 -8.92 16.76
C THR A 369 0.89 -10.08 16.94
N LEU A 370 2.09 -9.83 17.48
CA LEU A 370 3.08 -10.86 17.72
C LEU A 370 2.59 -11.89 18.75
N ASP A 371 1.98 -11.44 19.84
CA ASP A 371 1.39 -12.32 20.85
C ASP A 371 0.27 -13.17 20.27
N ALA A 372 -0.64 -12.59 19.49
CA ALA A 372 -1.72 -13.32 18.84
C ALA A 372 -1.19 -14.36 17.84
N VAL A 373 -0.16 -14.02 17.05
CA VAL A 373 0.51 -14.97 16.14
C VAL A 373 1.14 -16.13 16.90
N ASN A 374 1.83 -15.86 18.02
CA ASN A 374 2.44 -16.90 18.84
C ASN A 374 1.38 -17.81 19.46
N ARG A 375 0.22 -17.27 19.84
CA ARG A 375 -0.93 -18.07 20.32
C ARG A 375 -1.52 -18.91 19.20
N ALA A 376 -1.74 -18.31 18.01
CA ALA A 376 -2.21 -19.05 16.85
C ALA A 376 -1.30 -20.25 16.52
N ILE A 377 0.02 -20.05 16.48
CA ILE A 377 0.99 -21.12 16.20
C ILE A 377 0.90 -22.25 17.23
N ARG A 378 0.74 -21.92 18.51
CA ARG A 378 0.55 -22.93 19.57
C ARG A 378 -0.73 -23.75 19.38
N ILE A 379 -1.87 -23.08 19.12
CA ILE A 379 -3.15 -23.74 18.87
C ILE A 379 -3.05 -24.63 17.62
N ILE A 380 -2.51 -24.11 16.51
CA ILE A 380 -2.33 -24.84 15.26
C ILE A 380 -1.50 -26.12 15.48
N SER A 381 -0.42 -26.03 16.27
CA SER A 381 0.44 -27.18 16.57
C SER A 381 -0.22 -28.18 17.52
N GLN A 382 -0.94 -27.72 18.54
CA GLN A 382 -1.58 -28.58 19.54
C GLN A 382 -2.78 -29.33 18.99
N GLU A 383 -3.56 -28.68 18.11
CA GLU A 383 -4.78 -29.25 17.53
C GLU A 383 -4.55 -29.87 16.14
N GLY A 384 -3.31 -29.85 15.63
CA GLY A 384 -2.99 -30.42 14.32
C GLY A 384 -3.61 -29.68 13.13
N LEU A 385 -3.98 -28.40 13.28
CA LEU A 385 -4.68 -27.64 12.25
C LEU A 385 -3.84 -27.39 10.99
N ALA A 386 -2.52 -27.56 11.09
CA ALA A 386 -1.62 -27.46 9.94
C ALA A 386 -1.85 -28.53 8.88
N ASP A 387 -2.48 -29.67 9.22
CA ASP A 387 -2.79 -30.75 8.29
C ASP A 387 -4.06 -30.48 7.48
N ASN A 388 -4.90 -29.57 7.93
CA ASN A 388 -6.14 -29.17 7.24
C ASN A 388 -5.86 -28.41 5.94
N ASN A 389 -6.82 -28.42 5.01
CA ASN A 389 -6.77 -27.64 3.77
C ASN A 389 -6.84 -26.13 4.06
N VAL A 390 -7.73 -25.73 4.95
CA VAL A 390 -7.91 -24.37 5.44
C VAL A 390 -7.62 -24.34 6.94
N ILE A 391 -6.68 -23.51 7.36
CA ILE A 391 -6.39 -23.31 8.79
C ILE A 391 -7.50 -22.42 9.37
N VAL A 392 -8.32 -22.98 10.23
CA VAL A 392 -9.35 -22.25 10.99
C VAL A 392 -8.91 -22.21 12.45
N CYS A 393 -8.55 -21.03 12.96
CA CYS A 393 -8.01 -20.89 14.30
C CYS A 393 -8.83 -19.86 15.10
N TYR A 394 -9.41 -20.28 16.21
CA TYR A 394 -10.19 -19.43 17.11
C TYR A 394 -9.33 -18.94 18.27
N ILE A 395 -9.25 -17.62 18.44
CA ILE A 395 -8.48 -16.93 19.48
C ILE A 395 -9.41 -15.92 20.16
N PRO A 396 -10.18 -16.31 21.18
CA PRO A 396 -11.27 -15.49 21.73
C PRO A 396 -10.88 -14.06 22.10
N ASP A 397 -9.74 -13.89 22.75
CA ASP A 397 -9.22 -12.62 23.25
C ASP A 397 -8.28 -11.89 22.29
N CYS A 398 -8.25 -12.25 21.01
CA CYS A 398 -7.57 -11.47 19.99
C CYS A 398 -8.40 -10.23 19.65
N HIS A 399 -7.76 -9.06 19.63
CA HIS A 399 -8.46 -7.84 19.19
C HIS A 399 -8.93 -7.98 17.74
N GLU A 400 -10.23 -7.76 17.46
CA GLU A 400 -10.83 -8.03 16.14
C GLU A 400 -10.16 -7.27 15.00
N ALA A 401 -9.70 -6.02 15.23
CA ALA A 401 -9.00 -5.22 14.22
C ALA A 401 -7.60 -5.80 13.84
N LEU A 402 -7.08 -6.78 14.60
CA LEU A 402 -5.79 -7.43 14.37
C LEU A 402 -5.92 -8.82 13.73
N ALA A 403 -7.10 -9.43 13.77
CA ALA A 403 -7.32 -10.79 13.26
C ALA A 403 -6.83 -10.97 11.81
N GLY A 404 -7.05 -9.95 10.94
CA GLY A 404 -6.57 -9.96 9.55
C GLY A 404 -5.05 -9.91 9.40
N LEU A 405 -4.34 -9.24 10.33
CA LEU A 405 -2.87 -9.23 10.36
C LEU A 405 -2.31 -10.57 10.83
N VAL A 406 -2.96 -11.18 11.81
CA VAL A 406 -2.61 -12.52 12.30
C VAL A 406 -2.84 -13.55 11.18
N ALA A 407 -4.02 -13.52 10.54
CA ALA A 407 -4.33 -14.41 9.41
C ALA A 407 -3.26 -14.30 8.31
N GLY A 408 -2.87 -13.08 7.89
CA GLY A 408 -1.85 -12.88 6.87
C GLY A 408 -0.48 -13.48 7.25
N ARG A 409 -0.06 -13.35 8.51
CA ARG A 409 1.21 -13.94 8.98
C ARG A 409 1.17 -15.48 9.03
N ILE A 410 0.06 -16.04 9.47
CA ILE A 410 -0.13 -17.51 9.48
C ILE A 410 -0.20 -18.04 8.05
N THR A 411 -0.95 -17.38 7.15
CA THR A 411 -0.99 -17.72 5.71
C THR A 411 0.41 -17.73 5.10
N ALA A 412 1.22 -16.71 5.36
CA ALA A 412 2.60 -16.63 4.85
C ALA A 412 3.51 -17.73 5.42
N GLN A 413 3.35 -18.08 6.71
CA GLN A 413 4.18 -19.08 7.37
C GLN A 413 3.87 -20.51 6.92
N TYR A 414 2.59 -20.85 6.76
CA TYR A 414 2.15 -22.20 6.40
C TYR A 414 1.87 -22.37 4.91
N TYR A 415 1.78 -21.27 4.17
CA TYR A 415 1.34 -21.19 2.78
C TYR A 415 0.01 -21.92 2.56
N LYS A 416 -0.97 -21.63 3.41
CA LYS A 416 -2.33 -22.18 3.38
C LYS A 416 -3.36 -21.07 3.58
N PRO A 417 -4.56 -21.21 3.01
CA PRO A 417 -5.69 -20.34 3.35
C PRO A 417 -5.92 -20.40 4.86
N THR A 418 -6.05 -19.22 5.47
CA THR A 418 -6.14 -19.11 6.94
C THR A 418 -7.28 -18.20 7.35
N ILE A 419 -8.06 -18.65 8.31
CA ILE A 419 -9.16 -17.93 8.94
C ILE A 419 -8.87 -17.80 10.42
N ILE A 420 -8.79 -16.57 10.92
CA ILE A 420 -8.67 -16.27 12.34
C ILE A 420 -10.01 -15.74 12.83
N LEU A 421 -10.57 -16.41 13.84
CA LEU A 421 -11.79 -15.98 14.52
C LEU A 421 -11.43 -15.43 15.91
N THR A 422 -12.21 -14.47 16.36
CA THR A 422 -12.10 -13.87 17.70
C THR A 422 -13.49 -13.50 18.20
N ASP A 423 -13.66 -13.33 19.50
CA ASP A 423 -14.92 -12.83 20.04
C ASP A 423 -15.27 -11.46 19.42
N ALA A 424 -16.53 -11.27 19.08
CA ALA A 424 -17.01 -10.00 18.60
C ALA A 424 -16.98 -8.97 19.74
N MET A 425 -16.46 -7.79 19.48
CA MET A 425 -16.43 -6.69 20.45
C MET A 425 -17.80 -5.97 20.48
N GLY A 426 -18.20 -5.49 21.64
CA GLY A 426 -19.47 -4.79 21.86
C GLY A 426 -20.62 -5.73 22.25
N ASP A 427 -21.88 -5.37 21.93
CA ASP A 427 -23.10 -6.07 22.35
C ASP A 427 -23.42 -7.34 21.52
N PHE A 428 -22.41 -8.10 21.12
CA PHE A 428 -22.54 -9.29 20.26
C PHE A 428 -22.15 -10.57 20.99
N GLU A 429 -22.66 -10.76 22.23
CA GLU A 429 -22.37 -11.94 23.05
C GLU A 429 -22.70 -13.25 22.31
N GLY A 430 -21.80 -14.20 22.34
CA GLY A 430 -21.95 -15.49 21.65
C GLY A 430 -21.62 -15.48 20.15
N GLN A 431 -21.16 -14.35 19.61
CA GLN A 431 -20.73 -14.23 18.23
C GLN A 431 -19.21 -14.09 18.11
N ALA A 432 -18.67 -14.58 17.00
CA ALA A 432 -17.28 -14.38 16.61
C ALA A 432 -17.18 -13.58 15.32
N LYS A 433 -16.16 -12.74 15.23
CA LYS A 433 -15.70 -12.07 14.01
C LYS A 433 -14.52 -12.82 13.42
N ALA A 434 -14.51 -12.95 12.11
CA ALA A 434 -13.47 -13.65 11.38
C ALA A 434 -12.79 -12.76 10.34
N SER A 435 -11.49 -12.96 10.20
CA SER A 435 -10.71 -12.45 9.08
C SER A 435 -10.00 -13.59 8.38
N ALA A 436 -10.20 -13.68 7.08
CA ALA A 436 -9.63 -14.70 6.21
C ALA A 436 -8.57 -14.12 5.29
N ARG A 437 -7.51 -14.89 5.05
CA ARG A 437 -6.49 -14.63 4.02
C ARG A 437 -6.27 -15.89 3.21
N SER A 438 -6.08 -15.72 1.90
CA SER A 438 -5.93 -16.82 0.96
C SER A 438 -4.54 -16.89 0.35
N ILE A 439 -4.32 -17.93 -0.45
CA ILE A 439 -3.15 -18.13 -1.30
C ILE A 439 -3.56 -18.15 -2.77
N GLU A 440 -2.60 -18.00 -3.66
CA GLU A 440 -2.85 -18.16 -5.09
C GLU A 440 -3.45 -19.55 -5.37
N GLY A 441 -4.54 -19.58 -6.14
CA GLY A 441 -5.25 -20.84 -6.46
C GLY A 441 -6.47 -21.15 -5.59
N PHE A 442 -6.64 -20.53 -4.41
CA PHE A 442 -7.82 -20.73 -3.57
C PHE A 442 -8.72 -19.49 -3.56
N ASN A 443 -10.00 -19.65 -3.91
CA ASN A 443 -10.97 -18.56 -3.86
C ASN A 443 -11.71 -18.54 -2.51
N MET A 444 -11.29 -17.66 -1.62
CA MET A 444 -11.87 -17.53 -0.28
C MET A 444 -13.35 -17.13 -0.32
N HIS A 445 -13.73 -16.24 -1.24
CA HIS A 445 -15.10 -15.77 -1.35
C HIS A 445 -16.06 -16.91 -1.78
N GLU A 446 -15.68 -17.72 -2.78
CA GLU A 446 -16.47 -18.88 -3.21
C GLU A 446 -16.56 -19.93 -2.11
N ALA A 447 -15.45 -20.19 -1.41
CA ALA A 447 -15.44 -21.13 -0.29
C ALA A 447 -16.39 -20.69 0.83
N LEU A 448 -16.40 -19.40 1.21
CA LEU A 448 -17.34 -18.87 2.19
C LEU A 448 -18.79 -18.88 1.70
N THR A 449 -19.01 -18.64 0.41
CA THR A 449 -20.35 -18.73 -0.19
C THR A 449 -20.94 -20.15 -0.05
N SER A 450 -20.11 -21.19 -0.17
CA SER A 450 -20.57 -22.59 -0.03
C SER A 450 -21.04 -22.97 1.38
N VAL A 451 -20.69 -22.16 2.38
CA VAL A 451 -21.06 -22.36 3.80
C VAL A 451 -21.83 -21.15 4.35
N SER A 452 -22.42 -20.34 3.48
CA SER A 452 -23.07 -19.06 3.82
C SER A 452 -24.27 -19.21 4.77
N ASP A 453 -24.89 -20.37 4.82
CA ASP A 453 -25.99 -20.73 5.74
C ASP A 453 -25.57 -20.73 7.23
N LEU A 454 -24.27 -20.86 7.53
CA LEU A 454 -23.71 -20.76 8.88
C LEU A 454 -23.28 -19.34 9.25
N LEU A 455 -23.25 -18.43 8.28
CA LEU A 455 -22.70 -17.08 8.47
C LEU A 455 -23.80 -16.05 8.72
N LEU A 456 -23.61 -15.21 9.72
CA LEU A 456 -24.52 -14.09 10.01
C LEU A 456 -24.36 -12.95 8.99
N LYS A 457 -23.11 -12.67 8.58
CA LYS A 457 -22.74 -11.70 7.57
C LYS A 457 -21.38 -12.08 7.02
N PHE A 458 -21.18 -11.95 5.73
CA PHE A 458 -19.86 -12.13 5.13
C PHE A 458 -19.67 -11.23 3.92
N GLY A 459 -18.40 -10.99 3.57
CA GLY A 459 -17.99 -10.24 2.39
C GLY A 459 -16.50 -10.34 2.15
N GLY A 460 -16.06 -9.97 0.97
CA GLY A 460 -14.67 -10.00 0.59
C GLY A 460 -14.45 -10.43 -0.85
N HIS A 461 -13.20 -10.76 -1.16
CA HIS A 461 -12.72 -11.11 -2.48
C HIS A 461 -11.96 -12.46 -2.45
N LYS A 462 -11.45 -12.88 -3.60
CA LYS A 462 -10.69 -14.12 -3.75
C LYS A 462 -9.59 -14.30 -2.69
N MET A 463 -8.84 -13.24 -2.38
CA MET A 463 -7.63 -13.31 -1.53
C MET A 463 -7.87 -12.95 -0.07
N ALA A 464 -8.94 -12.25 0.25
CA ALA A 464 -9.24 -11.80 1.60
C ALA A 464 -10.75 -11.67 1.81
N ALA A 465 -11.23 -12.07 2.99
CA ALA A 465 -12.63 -11.94 3.35
C ALA A 465 -12.79 -11.72 4.87
N GLY A 466 -13.97 -11.24 5.26
CA GLY A 466 -14.38 -11.12 6.64
C GLY A 466 -15.81 -11.63 6.81
N PHE A 467 -16.12 -12.18 7.99
CA PHE A 467 -17.47 -12.65 8.29
C PHE A 467 -17.76 -12.63 9.80
N SER A 468 -19.03 -12.80 10.14
CA SER A 468 -19.49 -13.03 11.51
C SER A 468 -20.22 -14.38 11.58
N ILE A 469 -20.07 -15.07 12.71
CA ILE A 469 -20.62 -16.41 12.92
C ILE A 469 -20.97 -16.58 14.41
N ASN A 470 -21.95 -17.43 14.75
CA ASN A 470 -22.13 -17.82 16.15
C ASN A 470 -20.98 -18.73 16.59
N ILE A 471 -20.50 -18.56 17.79
CA ILE A 471 -19.39 -19.38 18.35
C ILE A 471 -19.74 -20.86 18.34
N SER A 472 -21.04 -21.20 18.59
CA SER A 472 -21.55 -22.58 18.53
C SER A 472 -21.37 -23.25 17.17
N ASP A 473 -21.33 -22.49 16.09
CA ASP A 473 -21.32 -22.99 14.72
C ASP A 473 -19.90 -23.17 14.16
N ILE A 474 -18.86 -22.69 14.91
CA ILE A 474 -17.45 -22.79 14.50
C ILE A 474 -17.01 -24.23 14.18
N PRO A 475 -17.37 -25.26 14.97
CA PRO A 475 -16.95 -26.64 14.67
C PRO A 475 -17.51 -27.15 13.33
N GLU A 476 -18.80 -26.91 13.04
CA GLU A 476 -19.43 -27.33 11.79
C GLU A 476 -18.89 -26.52 10.60
N PHE A 477 -18.70 -25.22 10.78
CA PHE A 477 -18.04 -24.35 9.82
C PHE A 477 -16.64 -24.88 9.46
N THR A 478 -15.83 -25.19 10.49
CA THR A 478 -14.46 -25.70 10.29
C THR A 478 -14.46 -27.02 9.49
N LYS A 479 -15.38 -27.90 9.76
CA LYS A 479 -15.54 -29.15 9.02
C LYS A 479 -15.89 -28.86 7.56
N ARG A 480 -16.95 -28.11 7.30
CA ARG A 480 -17.50 -27.89 5.96
C ARG A 480 -16.57 -27.05 5.07
N ILE A 481 -15.88 -26.03 5.60
CA ILE A 481 -14.93 -25.24 4.81
C ILE A 481 -13.72 -26.07 4.37
N ASN A 482 -13.34 -27.10 5.13
CA ASN A 482 -12.27 -28.03 4.79
C ASN A 482 -12.71 -29.13 3.81
N GLU A 483 -14.00 -29.34 3.64
CA GLU A 483 -14.59 -30.22 2.61
C GLU A 483 -14.79 -29.48 1.27
N TYR A 484 -14.60 -28.16 1.23
CA TYR A 484 -14.70 -27.39 -0.01
C TYR A 484 -13.71 -27.93 -1.05
N PRO A 485 -14.18 -28.28 -2.26
CA PRO A 485 -13.35 -28.89 -3.29
C PRO A 485 -12.33 -27.86 -3.83
N ALA A 486 -11.14 -27.91 -3.29
CA ALA A 486 -10.01 -27.15 -3.77
C ALA A 486 -8.87 -28.13 -4.07
N ASP A 487 -8.27 -28.03 -5.24
CA ASP A 487 -7.06 -28.78 -5.56
C ASP A 487 -5.87 -28.18 -4.82
N LEU A 488 -5.89 -28.31 -3.48
CA LEU A 488 -4.83 -27.83 -2.60
C LEU A 488 -3.62 -28.79 -2.58
N GLY A 489 -3.62 -29.77 -3.46
CA GLY A 489 -2.71 -30.91 -3.41
C GLY A 489 -1.23 -30.59 -3.41
N ILE A 490 -0.76 -29.48 -3.98
CA ILE A 490 0.67 -29.09 -3.94
C ILE A 490 0.81 -27.62 -4.36
N TYR A 491 0.24 -26.67 -3.62
CA TYR A 491 0.58 -25.27 -3.87
C TYR A 491 2.00 -25.01 -3.36
N LYS A 492 2.92 -24.85 -4.29
CA LYS A 492 4.25 -24.32 -4.01
C LYS A 492 4.25 -22.85 -4.34
N GLU A 493 4.82 -22.05 -3.44
CA GLU A 493 5.08 -20.65 -3.74
C GLU A 493 5.97 -20.57 -5.00
N THR A 494 5.46 -19.95 -6.06
CA THR A 494 6.25 -19.73 -7.28
C THR A 494 7.08 -18.45 -7.12
N VAL A 495 8.40 -18.60 -7.22
CA VAL A 495 9.34 -17.48 -7.21
C VAL A 495 9.77 -17.19 -8.66
N TRP A 496 9.36 -16.04 -9.17
CA TRP A 496 9.70 -15.60 -10.51
C TRP A 496 11.04 -14.87 -10.53
N ILE A 497 11.96 -15.37 -11.36
CA ILE A 497 13.29 -14.82 -11.57
C ILE A 497 13.27 -13.98 -12.85
N ASP A 498 13.61 -12.70 -12.73
CA ASP A 498 13.66 -11.78 -13.88
C ASP A 498 14.82 -12.16 -14.82
N VAL A 499 16.02 -12.32 -14.27
CA VAL A 499 17.22 -12.63 -15.07
C VAL A 499 18.12 -13.61 -14.34
N PRO A 500 18.45 -14.78 -14.93
CA PRO A 500 19.60 -15.57 -14.49
C PRO A 500 20.89 -14.79 -14.77
N MET A 501 21.57 -14.33 -13.73
CA MET A 501 22.72 -13.43 -13.87
C MET A 501 23.84 -13.85 -12.92
N PRO A 502 25.10 -13.98 -13.41
CA PRO A 502 26.23 -14.26 -12.54
C PRO A 502 26.56 -13.03 -11.67
N PRO A 503 26.91 -13.22 -10.38
CA PRO A 503 27.31 -12.11 -9.49
C PRO A 503 28.47 -11.27 -10.05
N SER A 504 29.31 -11.85 -10.91
CA SER A 504 30.40 -11.13 -11.55
C SER A 504 29.99 -10.05 -12.55
N TYR A 505 28.73 -10.07 -13.02
CA TYR A 505 28.16 -9.05 -13.89
C TYR A 505 27.71 -7.81 -13.11
N VAL A 506 27.50 -7.94 -11.80
CA VAL A 506 27.07 -6.85 -10.93
C VAL A 506 28.10 -5.72 -10.92
N SER A 507 27.67 -4.51 -11.20
CA SER A 507 28.46 -3.28 -11.15
C SER A 507 27.64 -2.18 -10.46
N GLU A 508 28.30 -1.13 -9.97
CA GLU A 508 27.62 0.04 -9.42
C GLU A 508 26.70 0.70 -10.47
N LYS A 509 27.16 0.77 -11.73
CA LYS A 509 26.35 1.28 -12.84
C LYS A 509 25.06 0.49 -13.00
N LEU A 510 25.12 -0.84 -13.05
CA LEU A 510 23.94 -1.69 -13.18
C LEU A 510 22.97 -1.51 -12.01
N ILE A 511 23.48 -1.43 -10.76
CA ILE A 511 22.64 -1.21 -9.58
C ILE A 511 21.90 0.14 -9.68
N ASN A 512 22.59 1.20 -10.11
CA ASN A 512 21.99 2.51 -10.29
C ASN A 512 20.90 2.48 -11.35
N GLU A 513 21.14 1.81 -12.48
CA GLU A 513 20.13 1.66 -13.54
C GLU A 513 18.94 0.80 -13.08
N ILE A 514 19.13 -0.26 -12.31
CA ILE A 514 18.04 -1.02 -11.70
C ILE A 514 17.23 -0.13 -10.75
N ASN A 515 17.91 0.73 -9.97
CA ASN A 515 17.25 1.64 -9.05
C ASN A 515 16.41 2.73 -9.76
N MET A 516 16.69 3.06 -11.02
CA MET A 516 15.82 3.93 -11.83
C MET A 516 14.42 3.33 -12.02
N LEU A 517 14.28 2.00 -11.94
CA LEU A 517 12.99 1.32 -12.00
C LEU A 517 12.16 1.47 -10.71
N ALA A 518 12.73 1.96 -9.60
CA ALA A 518 11.98 2.26 -8.39
C ALA A 518 10.93 3.39 -8.63
N PRO A 519 9.86 3.47 -7.82
CA PRO A 519 9.55 2.66 -6.63
C PRO A 519 9.11 1.24 -6.98
N PHE A 520 9.52 0.27 -6.14
CA PHE A 520 9.13 -1.12 -6.25
C PHE A 520 7.95 -1.42 -5.31
N GLY A 521 6.97 -2.14 -5.80
CA GLY A 521 5.74 -2.52 -5.08
C GLY A 521 4.84 -3.40 -5.93
N GLU A 522 3.53 -3.31 -5.73
CA GLU A 522 2.57 -4.04 -6.56
C GLU A 522 2.65 -3.54 -8.03
N GLY A 523 2.50 -4.45 -8.99
CA GLY A 523 2.67 -4.16 -10.42
C GLY A 523 4.11 -3.86 -10.88
N ASN A 524 5.04 -3.57 -9.94
CA ASN A 524 6.46 -3.31 -10.21
C ASN A 524 7.33 -3.94 -9.12
N LYS A 525 7.35 -5.27 -9.04
CA LYS A 525 8.11 -6.00 -8.01
C LYS A 525 9.61 -5.73 -8.11
N LYS A 526 10.31 -5.76 -6.96
CA LYS A 526 11.77 -5.65 -6.93
C LYS A 526 12.38 -6.77 -7.80
N PRO A 527 13.28 -6.47 -8.75
CA PRO A 527 13.85 -7.49 -9.65
C PRO A 527 14.58 -8.57 -8.88
N LEU A 528 14.40 -9.81 -9.31
CA LEU A 528 15.04 -10.97 -8.71
C LEU A 528 15.99 -11.65 -9.70
N PHE A 529 17.23 -11.82 -9.29
CA PHE A 529 18.27 -12.50 -10.05
C PHE A 529 18.55 -13.87 -9.46
N ALA A 530 19.10 -14.79 -10.27
CA ALA A 530 19.50 -16.10 -9.79
C ALA A 530 20.83 -16.54 -10.38
N PHE A 531 21.59 -17.30 -9.60
CA PHE A 531 22.79 -17.97 -10.06
C PHE A 531 22.97 -19.32 -9.38
N LYS A 532 23.49 -20.30 -10.14
CA LYS A 532 23.72 -21.68 -9.67
C LYS A 532 25.20 -21.93 -9.41
N GLY A 533 25.49 -22.78 -8.42
CA GLY A 533 26.83 -23.32 -8.24
C GLY A 533 27.81 -22.41 -7.50
N LEU A 534 27.32 -21.63 -6.53
CA LEU A 534 28.19 -20.86 -5.65
C LEU A 534 28.64 -21.71 -4.47
N LYS A 535 29.97 -21.79 -4.25
CA LYS A 535 30.52 -22.43 -3.07
C LYS A 535 30.46 -21.51 -1.87
N VAL A 536 29.93 -21.99 -0.77
CA VAL A 536 29.97 -21.29 0.52
C VAL A 536 31.36 -21.43 1.11
N VAL A 537 32.10 -20.33 1.21
CA VAL A 537 33.44 -20.29 1.83
C VAL A 537 33.33 -20.06 3.33
N ASP A 538 32.41 -19.19 3.73
CA ASP A 538 32.15 -18.87 5.13
C ASP A 538 30.64 -18.56 5.34
N SER A 539 30.13 -18.88 6.52
CA SER A 539 28.71 -18.71 6.90
C SER A 539 28.64 -18.30 8.36
N ARG A 540 28.09 -17.12 8.63
CA ARG A 540 27.99 -16.55 9.98
C ARG A 540 26.60 -16.00 10.25
N VAL A 541 26.03 -16.37 11.39
CA VAL A 541 24.82 -15.75 11.91
C VAL A 541 25.20 -14.56 12.78
N LEU A 542 24.60 -13.42 12.52
CA LEU A 542 24.89 -12.13 13.15
C LEU A 542 23.60 -11.49 13.69
N GLY A 543 23.78 -10.41 14.45
CA GLY A 543 22.70 -9.63 15.06
C GLY A 543 22.31 -10.14 16.45
N GLN A 544 21.81 -9.24 17.29
CA GLN A 544 21.42 -9.56 18.68
C GLN A 544 20.33 -10.64 18.78
N LYS A 545 19.51 -10.78 17.72
CA LYS A 545 18.41 -11.78 17.65
C LYS A 545 18.78 -13.00 16.80
N ASN A 546 20.05 -13.15 16.37
CA ASN A 546 20.49 -14.21 15.46
C ASN A 546 19.61 -14.33 14.19
N ASN A 547 19.22 -13.22 13.63
CA ASN A 547 18.27 -13.12 12.51
C ASN A 547 18.92 -12.61 11.21
N PHE A 548 20.24 -12.54 11.15
CA PHE A 548 20.99 -12.05 10.00
C PHE A 548 22.08 -13.03 9.63
N LEU A 549 22.01 -13.57 8.43
CA LEU A 549 22.99 -14.50 7.86
C LEU A 549 23.92 -13.74 6.92
N LYS A 550 25.23 -13.82 7.17
CA LYS A 550 26.28 -13.35 6.26
C LYS A 550 27.00 -14.54 5.65
N LEU A 551 27.07 -14.58 4.33
CA LEU A 551 27.73 -15.61 3.55
C LEU A 551 28.91 -15.02 2.78
N LEU A 552 30.01 -15.76 2.70
CA LEU A 552 31.07 -15.54 1.71
C LEU A 552 30.91 -16.60 0.62
N LEU A 553 30.49 -16.16 -0.56
CA LEU A 553 30.18 -17.02 -1.71
C LEU A 553 31.30 -16.92 -2.75
N GLU A 554 31.71 -18.05 -3.33
CA GLU A 554 32.80 -18.14 -4.32
C GLU A 554 32.28 -18.79 -5.61
N MET A 555 32.59 -18.17 -6.75
CA MET A 555 32.36 -18.74 -8.07
C MET A 555 33.51 -19.71 -8.44
N GLU A 556 33.29 -20.56 -9.45
CA GLU A 556 34.30 -21.50 -9.95
C GLU A 556 35.64 -20.83 -10.35
N ASN A 557 35.58 -19.58 -10.81
CA ASN A 557 36.79 -18.80 -11.17
C ASN A 557 37.47 -18.15 -9.95
N GLY A 558 37.10 -18.50 -8.72
CA GLY A 558 37.67 -17.99 -7.48
C GLY A 558 37.20 -16.59 -7.07
N LYS A 559 36.33 -15.92 -7.84
CA LYS A 559 35.80 -14.61 -7.47
C LYS A 559 34.82 -14.74 -6.32
N ARG A 560 34.94 -13.86 -5.29
CA ARG A 560 34.15 -13.91 -4.06
C ARG A 560 33.19 -12.76 -3.94
N PHE A 561 32.03 -13.01 -3.31
CA PHE A 561 30.96 -12.07 -3.08
C PHE A 561 30.41 -12.23 -1.67
N VAL A 562 30.04 -11.12 -1.05
CA VAL A 562 29.30 -11.13 0.21
C VAL A 562 27.82 -11.29 -0.08
N GLY A 563 27.21 -12.33 0.48
CA GLY A 563 25.77 -12.53 0.51
C GLY A 563 25.22 -12.22 1.89
N VAL A 564 24.07 -11.57 1.96
CA VAL A 564 23.35 -11.28 3.22
C VAL A 564 21.90 -11.69 3.11
N LYS A 565 21.36 -12.29 4.18
CA LYS A 565 19.96 -12.75 4.22
C LYS A 565 19.38 -12.55 5.62
N PHE A 566 18.15 -12.09 5.71
CA PHE A 566 17.39 -12.22 6.95
C PHE A 566 16.91 -13.66 7.10
N ILE A 567 17.08 -14.21 8.30
CA ILE A 567 16.69 -15.58 8.63
C ILE A 567 15.74 -15.60 9.82
N SER A 568 14.89 -16.63 9.85
CA SER A 568 13.98 -16.95 10.94
C SER A 568 14.43 -18.19 11.70
N ALA A 569 13.90 -18.38 12.89
CA ALA A 569 14.16 -19.61 13.67
C ALA A 569 13.69 -20.84 12.87
N GLY A 570 14.58 -21.80 12.68
CA GLY A 570 14.31 -23.03 11.92
C GLY A 570 14.76 -22.98 10.45
N ASP A 571 15.23 -21.84 9.95
CA ASP A 571 15.81 -21.78 8.60
C ASP A 571 17.08 -22.64 8.52
N LYS A 572 17.21 -23.39 7.42
CA LYS A 572 18.44 -24.16 7.16
C LYS A 572 19.55 -23.21 6.75
N ILE A 573 20.66 -23.24 7.48
CA ILE A 573 21.82 -22.38 7.23
C ILE A 573 22.87 -23.20 6.46
N PRO A 574 23.30 -22.76 5.25
CA PRO A 574 24.32 -23.44 4.50
C PRO A 574 25.68 -23.32 5.22
N GLN A 575 26.45 -24.41 5.23
CA GLN A 575 27.74 -24.48 5.88
C GLN A 575 28.89 -24.29 4.89
N ALA A 576 30.06 -23.92 5.38
CA ALA A 576 31.24 -23.84 4.57
C ALA A 576 31.49 -25.18 3.83
N GLY A 577 31.80 -25.11 2.54
CA GLY A 577 31.94 -26.25 1.65
C GLY A 577 30.68 -26.63 0.87
N ASN A 578 29.48 -26.21 1.30
CA ASN A 578 28.27 -26.45 0.52
C ASN A 578 28.30 -25.70 -0.81
N VAL A 579 27.65 -26.27 -1.82
CA VAL A 579 27.37 -25.60 -3.09
C VAL A 579 25.89 -25.24 -3.13
N VAL A 580 25.57 -23.97 -3.39
CA VAL A 580 24.22 -23.44 -3.37
C VAL A 580 23.85 -22.76 -4.69
N SER A 581 22.59 -22.87 -5.06
CA SER A 581 21.94 -21.91 -5.97
C SER A 581 21.31 -20.83 -5.14
N VAL A 582 21.40 -19.58 -5.57
CA VAL A 582 20.85 -18.43 -4.85
C VAL A 582 19.93 -17.62 -5.74
N THR A 583 18.85 -17.08 -5.14
CA THR A 583 18.17 -15.92 -5.69
C THR A 583 18.60 -14.69 -4.91
N TYR A 584 18.81 -13.58 -5.59
CA TYR A 584 19.38 -12.40 -4.97
C TYR A 584 18.98 -11.11 -5.66
N PHE A 585 19.08 -10.01 -4.92
CA PHE A 585 19.09 -8.65 -5.41
C PHE A 585 20.47 -8.02 -5.14
N PRO A 586 21.11 -7.37 -6.14
CA PRO A 586 22.39 -6.70 -5.92
C PRO A 586 22.16 -5.34 -5.26
N GLU A 587 23.00 -4.99 -4.29
CA GLU A 587 22.93 -3.69 -3.63
C GLU A 587 24.30 -3.14 -3.28
N ILE A 588 24.38 -1.83 -3.07
CA ILE A 588 25.59 -1.16 -2.58
C ILE A 588 25.44 -1.04 -1.06
N ASN A 589 26.33 -1.67 -0.34
CA ASN A 589 26.47 -1.49 1.10
C ASN A 589 27.43 -0.33 1.38
N ILE A 590 26.98 0.62 2.20
CA ILE A 590 27.81 1.73 2.67
C ILE A 590 28.04 1.53 4.16
N TYR A 591 29.27 1.29 4.54
CA TYR A 591 29.64 1.12 5.93
C TYR A 591 30.89 1.97 6.22
N ASP A 592 30.79 2.87 7.20
CA ASP A 592 31.85 3.81 7.58
C ASP A 592 32.44 4.57 6.37
N GLY A 593 31.56 5.07 5.50
CA GLY A 593 31.92 5.78 4.25
C GLY A 593 32.43 4.89 3.11
N ASN A 594 32.72 3.61 3.37
CA ASN A 594 33.20 2.68 2.35
C ASN A 594 32.05 2.01 1.62
N LYS A 595 32.05 2.09 0.28
CA LYS A 595 31.09 1.40 -0.58
C LYS A 595 31.59 0.00 -0.95
N SER A 596 30.71 -0.99 -0.85
CA SER A 596 30.98 -2.36 -1.31
C SER A 596 29.74 -2.97 -1.95
N LEU A 597 29.95 -3.80 -2.98
CA LEU A 597 28.89 -4.55 -3.61
C LEU A 597 28.55 -5.77 -2.75
N GLN A 598 27.27 -5.99 -2.49
CA GLN A 598 26.78 -7.19 -1.80
C GLN A 598 25.53 -7.75 -2.49
N LEU A 599 25.26 -9.01 -2.25
CA LEU A 599 24.08 -9.73 -2.73
C LEU A 599 23.10 -9.88 -1.57
N ARG A 600 21.94 -9.23 -1.66
CA ARG A 600 20.83 -9.51 -0.76
C ARG A 600 20.19 -10.82 -1.20
N VAL A 601 20.49 -11.89 -0.51
CA VAL A 601 19.99 -13.24 -0.81
C VAL A 601 18.56 -13.37 -0.32
N GLU A 602 17.63 -13.66 -1.22
CA GLU A 602 16.23 -13.88 -0.90
C GLU A 602 15.97 -15.36 -0.56
N ASP A 603 16.54 -16.27 -1.35
CA ASP A 603 16.43 -17.71 -1.10
C ASP A 603 17.68 -18.45 -1.59
N PHE A 604 17.90 -19.65 -1.07
CA PHE A 604 18.95 -20.54 -1.55
C PHE A 604 18.51 -22.01 -1.50
N VAL A 605 19.05 -22.79 -2.44
CA VAL A 605 18.86 -24.24 -2.51
C VAL A 605 20.22 -24.88 -2.56
N SER A 606 20.49 -25.82 -1.64
CA SER A 606 21.71 -26.62 -1.67
C SER A 606 21.68 -27.59 -2.85
N ILE A 607 22.78 -27.68 -3.57
CA ILE A 607 22.94 -28.59 -4.73
C ILE A 607 23.53 -29.94 -4.25
N SER A 608 23.64 -30.20 -2.94
CA SER A 608 24.18 -31.37 -2.24
C SER A 608 25.59 -31.20 -1.68
#